data_843b8734225050f880ccc353236f35ee
#
_entry.id   843b8734225050f880ccc353236f35ee
#
_cell.length_a   1.000
_cell.length_b   1.000
_cell.length_c   1.000
_cell.angle_alpha   90.00
_cell.angle_beta   90.00
_cell.angle_gamma   90.00
#
_symmetry.space_group_name_H-M   'P 1'
#
loop_
_entity.id
_entity.type
_entity.pdbx_description
1 polymer ?
#
loop_
_entity_poly.entity_id
_entity_poly.type
_entity_poly.pdbx_seq_one_letter_code
_entity_poly.pdbx_strand_id
1 'polypeptide(L)'
;PARLPDGRVLHLPIRPLAGTGNAIASLILNQASFAVEAALADALAERLAPFRPDIVAGLPTLGLPLARAVAERLGHARYAPFGTSRKFWYDEGLSVPLSSITSPDATKRLYLDPRLLPLVEGARVALVDDVISSGTSISAGLGLLARIGVTPVAVGCAMLQTERWRPRLAEAFAGPPEAVVGAFRSPLLARDGEGWREA
;
A
#
# COMPACT_ATOMS: atom_id res chain seq x y z
N PRO A 1 -19.92 -2.60 -7.08
CA PRO A 1 -19.68 -1.38 -6.31
C PRO A 1 -19.00 -1.69 -4.99
N ALA A 2 -18.02 -0.84 -4.57
CA ALA A 2 -17.43 -0.87 -3.24
C ALA A 2 -17.95 0.33 -2.42
N ARG A 3 -18.27 0.13 -1.14
CA ARG A 3 -18.70 1.22 -0.26
C ARG A 3 -17.54 1.72 0.57
N LEU A 4 -17.38 3.04 0.62
CA LEU A 4 -16.46 3.71 1.53
C LEU A 4 -17.11 3.92 2.90
N PRO A 5 -16.31 4.16 3.97
CA PRO A 5 -16.85 4.39 5.31
C PRO A 5 -17.85 5.56 5.41
N ASP A 6 -17.68 6.58 4.59
CA ASP A 6 -18.56 7.76 4.51
C ASP A 6 -19.86 7.53 3.71
N GLY A 7 -20.09 6.28 3.25
CA GLY A 7 -21.28 5.88 2.49
C GLY A 7 -21.16 6.10 0.98
N ARG A 8 -20.12 6.77 0.49
CA ARG A 8 -19.89 6.88 -0.96
C ARG A 8 -19.68 5.52 -1.60
N VAL A 9 -20.11 5.39 -2.86
CA VAL A 9 -20.02 4.14 -3.63
C VAL A 9 -19.04 4.34 -4.78
N LEU A 10 -18.02 3.46 -4.83
CA LEU A 10 -17.08 3.39 -5.94
C LEU A 10 -17.50 2.29 -6.91
N HIS A 11 -17.55 2.61 -8.19
CA HIS A 11 -17.70 1.64 -9.27
C HIS A 11 -16.32 1.29 -9.82
N LEU A 12 -15.84 0.09 -9.50
CA LEU A 12 -14.52 -0.37 -9.92
C LEU A 12 -14.65 -1.32 -11.12
N PRO A 13 -13.76 -1.22 -12.13
CA PRO A 13 -13.69 -2.19 -13.20
C PRO A 13 -13.41 -3.58 -12.67
N ILE A 14 -14.09 -4.59 -13.20
CA ILE A 14 -13.84 -5.99 -12.89
C ILE A 14 -12.88 -6.57 -13.91
N ARG A 15 -11.87 -7.29 -13.42
CA ARG A 15 -10.84 -7.94 -14.23
C ARG A 15 -10.91 -9.45 -14.04
N PRO A 16 -11.40 -10.21 -15.03
CA PRO A 16 -11.36 -11.66 -14.99
C PRO A 16 -9.93 -12.20 -14.89
N LEU A 17 -9.74 -13.21 -14.05
CA LEU A 17 -8.47 -13.91 -13.91
C LEU A 17 -8.48 -15.12 -14.86
N ALA A 18 -7.61 -15.08 -15.88
CA ALA A 18 -7.55 -16.10 -16.91
C ALA A 18 -7.45 -17.52 -16.32
N GLY A 19 -8.26 -18.44 -16.83
CA GLY A 19 -8.24 -19.86 -16.45
C GLY A 19 -8.78 -20.20 -15.05
N THR A 20 -9.36 -19.24 -14.31
CA THR A 20 -9.75 -19.48 -12.89
C THR A 20 -11.26 -19.41 -12.64
N GLY A 21 -12.06 -18.87 -13.54
CA GLY A 21 -13.48 -18.58 -13.27
C GLY A 21 -13.69 -17.44 -12.26
N ASN A 22 -12.62 -16.82 -11.77
CA ASN A 22 -12.64 -15.73 -10.81
C ASN A 22 -12.31 -14.38 -11.43
N ALA A 23 -12.56 -13.32 -10.68
CA ALA A 23 -12.21 -11.95 -11.04
C ALA A 23 -11.81 -11.13 -9.81
N ILE A 24 -11.21 -9.99 -10.05
CA ILE A 24 -10.90 -8.98 -9.02
C ILE A 24 -11.43 -7.61 -9.45
N ALA A 25 -11.79 -6.79 -8.50
CA ALA A 25 -11.97 -5.36 -8.75
C ALA A 25 -10.60 -4.69 -8.93
N SER A 26 -10.50 -3.76 -9.86
CA SER A 26 -9.25 -3.04 -10.17
C SER A 26 -9.34 -1.60 -9.71
N LEU A 27 -8.36 -1.15 -8.92
CA LEU A 27 -8.15 0.24 -8.58
C LEU A 27 -6.79 0.67 -9.15
N ILE A 28 -6.79 1.71 -9.99
CA ILE A 28 -5.58 2.40 -10.46
C ILE A 28 -5.69 3.83 -9.97
N LEU A 29 -5.08 4.10 -8.83
CA LEU A 29 -5.35 5.31 -8.05
C LEU A 29 -5.03 6.60 -8.82
N ASN A 30 -3.93 6.64 -9.57
CA ASN A 30 -3.54 7.82 -10.35
C ASN A 30 -4.41 8.07 -11.60
N GLN A 31 -5.39 7.22 -11.87
CA GLN A 31 -6.42 7.41 -12.90
C GLN A 31 -7.78 7.74 -12.28
N ALA A 32 -7.89 7.76 -10.97
CA ALA A 32 -9.09 8.15 -10.26
C ALA A 32 -9.28 9.69 -10.32
N SER A 33 -10.51 10.15 -10.09
CA SER A 33 -10.74 11.57 -9.90
C SER A 33 -10.15 12.03 -8.56
N PHE A 34 -9.78 13.31 -8.46
CA PHE A 34 -9.29 13.89 -7.22
C PHE A 34 -10.30 13.73 -6.06
N ALA A 35 -11.60 13.73 -6.35
CA ALA A 35 -12.62 13.48 -5.34
C ALA A 35 -12.57 12.06 -4.77
N VAL A 36 -12.27 11.06 -5.61
CA VAL A 36 -12.08 9.67 -5.18
C VAL A 36 -10.78 9.52 -4.40
N GLU A 37 -9.68 10.10 -4.89
CA GLU A 37 -8.39 10.09 -4.17
C GLU A 37 -8.52 10.74 -2.79
N ALA A 38 -9.18 11.90 -2.71
CA ALA A 38 -9.45 12.59 -1.45
C ALA A 38 -10.25 11.72 -0.48
N ALA A 39 -11.33 11.07 -0.97
CA ALA A 39 -12.15 10.20 -0.16
C ALA A 39 -11.40 8.99 0.41
N LEU A 40 -10.52 8.39 -0.41
CA LEU A 40 -9.70 7.25 0.01
C LEU A 40 -8.65 7.69 1.04
N ALA A 41 -8.08 8.88 0.84
CA ALA A 41 -7.11 9.45 1.77
C ALA A 41 -7.76 9.83 3.12
N ASP A 42 -8.98 10.39 3.12
CA ASP A 42 -9.74 10.69 4.34
C ASP A 42 -9.98 9.38 5.14
N ALA A 43 -10.58 8.38 4.47
CA ALA A 43 -10.87 7.10 5.10
C ALA A 43 -9.63 6.37 5.62
N LEU A 44 -8.50 6.45 4.91
CA LEU A 44 -7.26 5.81 5.34
C LEU A 44 -6.61 6.57 6.51
N ALA A 45 -6.63 7.90 6.48
CA ALA A 45 -6.11 8.72 7.57
C ALA A 45 -6.86 8.47 8.88
N GLU A 46 -8.18 8.39 8.85
CA GLU A 46 -9.00 8.04 10.01
C GLU A 46 -8.61 6.68 10.61
N ARG A 47 -8.32 5.68 9.75
CA ARG A 47 -7.91 4.35 10.20
C ARG A 47 -6.48 4.29 10.72
N LEU A 48 -5.59 5.15 10.25
CA LEU A 48 -4.20 5.23 10.69
C LEU A 48 -4.02 6.12 11.93
N ALA A 49 -4.90 7.08 12.18
CA ALA A 49 -4.82 8.00 13.30
C ALA A 49 -4.69 7.33 14.69
N PRO A 50 -5.39 6.21 15.00
CA PRO A 50 -5.23 5.52 16.29
C PRO A 50 -3.81 5.00 16.54
N PHE A 51 -3.04 4.69 15.49
CA PHE A 51 -1.65 4.25 15.59
C PHE A 51 -0.67 5.41 15.80
N ARG A 52 -1.14 6.65 15.72
CA ARG A 52 -0.37 7.90 15.97
C ARG A 52 1.00 7.88 15.27
N PRO A 53 1.05 7.71 13.94
CA PRO A 53 2.33 7.77 13.22
C PRO A 53 2.90 9.18 13.27
N ASP A 54 4.24 9.28 13.41
CA ASP A 54 4.98 10.54 13.32
C ASP A 54 5.28 10.90 11.86
N ILE A 55 5.35 9.88 10.99
CA ILE A 55 5.62 9.99 9.57
C ILE A 55 4.91 8.91 8.77
N VAL A 56 4.49 9.26 7.55
CA VAL A 56 3.99 8.30 6.55
C VAL A 56 5.10 8.02 5.55
N ALA A 57 5.45 6.74 5.35
CA ALA A 57 6.30 6.30 4.27
C ALA A 57 5.43 5.77 3.11
N GLY A 58 5.74 6.17 1.88
CA GLY A 58 4.95 5.82 0.69
C GLY A 58 5.71 4.93 -0.29
N LEU A 59 5.05 3.90 -0.80
CA LEU A 59 5.60 3.02 -1.82
C LEU A 59 5.38 3.57 -3.25
N PRO A 60 6.39 3.47 -4.11
CA PRO A 60 6.24 3.84 -5.51
C PRO A 60 5.49 2.76 -6.30
N THR A 61 4.71 3.08 -7.33
CA THR A 61 4.50 4.42 -7.84
C THR A 61 3.16 5.00 -7.36
N LEU A 62 2.11 4.17 -7.30
CA LEU A 62 0.74 4.62 -7.06
C LEU A 62 0.44 4.88 -5.58
N GLY A 63 1.22 4.30 -4.67
CA GLY A 63 1.11 4.59 -3.24
C GLY A 63 1.58 6.00 -2.85
N LEU A 64 2.45 6.65 -3.66
CA LEU A 64 3.00 7.97 -3.31
C LEU A 64 1.95 9.08 -3.21
N PRO A 65 1.02 9.26 -4.17
CA PRO A 65 -0.04 10.25 -4.06
C PRO A 65 -0.89 10.05 -2.80
N LEU A 66 -1.27 8.80 -2.53
CA LEU A 66 -2.06 8.45 -1.35
C LEU A 66 -1.29 8.74 -0.05
N ALA A 67 -0.04 8.31 0.03
CA ALA A 67 0.81 8.53 1.21
C ALA A 67 0.97 10.03 1.52
N ARG A 68 1.17 10.86 0.48
CA ARG A 68 1.20 12.30 0.61
C ARG A 68 -0.11 12.85 1.16
N ALA A 69 -1.23 12.47 0.54
CA ALA A 69 -2.55 12.96 0.93
C ALA A 69 -2.95 12.54 2.35
N VAL A 70 -2.57 11.32 2.77
CA VAL A 70 -2.77 10.81 4.13
C VAL A 70 -1.90 11.57 5.14
N ALA A 71 -0.61 11.82 4.81
CA ALA A 71 0.29 12.57 5.68
C ALA A 71 -0.23 13.99 5.95
N GLU A 72 -0.74 14.68 4.92
CA GLU A 72 -1.37 16.01 5.06
C GLU A 72 -2.55 15.97 6.03
N ARG A 73 -3.41 14.96 5.95
CA ARG A 73 -4.58 14.78 6.83
C ARG A 73 -4.22 14.45 8.27
N LEU A 74 -3.10 13.77 8.47
CA LEU A 74 -2.55 13.48 9.80
C LEU A 74 -1.78 14.69 10.38
N GLY A 75 -1.69 15.79 9.65
CA GLY A 75 -1.02 17.03 10.09
C GLY A 75 0.50 16.99 9.93
N HIS A 76 1.05 16.06 9.14
CA HIS A 76 2.48 15.97 8.93
C HIS A 76 2.96 17.05 7.95
N ALA A 77 4.10 17.67 8.21
CA ALA A 77 4.71 18.66 7.33
C ALA A 77 5.31 18.02 6.05
N ARG A 78 5.57 16.71 6.06
CA ARG A 78 6.14 15.95 4.95
C ARG A 78 5.85 14.46 5.12
N TYR A 79 6.15 13.67 4.07
CA TYR A 79 6.16 12.22 4.11
C TYR A 79 7.51 11.68 3.61
N ALA A 80 7.76 10.38 3.75
CA ALA A 80 8.98 9.71 3.29
C ALA A 80 8.67 8.89 2.02
N PRO A 81 8.88 9.45 0.80
CA PRO A 81 8.68 8.70 -0.44
C PRO A 81 9.82 7.71 -0.66
N PHE A 82 9.50 6.43 -0.92
CA PHE A 82 10.46 5.48 -1.44
C PHE A 82 10.54 5.60 -2.96
N GLY A 83 11.62 5.13 -3.57
CA GLY A 83 11.85 5.25 -5.00
C GLY A 83 12.27 3.93 -5.65
N THR A 84 12.13 3.84 -6.99
CA THR A 84 12.63 2.70 -7.77
C THR A 84 13.81 3.05 -8.66
N SER A 85 14.18 4.34 -8.74
CA SER A 85 15.33 4.82 -9.51
C SER A 85 16.49 5.10 -8.57
N ARG A 86 17.61 4.39 -8.77
CA ARG A 86 18.87 4.68 -8.07
C ARG A 86 19.40 6.04 -8.47
N LYS A 87 19.80 6.83 -7.48
CA LYS A 87 20.58 8.06 -7.69
C LYS A 87 22.05 7.79 -7.36
N PHE A 88 22.97 8.60 -7.90
CA PHE A 88 24.42 8.38 -7.70
C PHE A 88 24.86 8.53 -6.23
N TRP A 89 24.06 9.21 -5.40
CA TRP A 89 24.31 9.37 -3.95
C TRP A 89 23.56 8.36 -3.08
N TYR A 90 22.84 7.37 -3.67
CA TYR A 90 22.12 6.36 -2.90
C TYR A 90 23.08 5.28 -2.40
N ASP A 91 22.87 4.89 -1.13
CA ASP A 91 23.54 3.76 -0.51
C ASP A 91 22.82 2.46 -0.90
N GLU A 92 23.58 1.46 -1.33
CA GLU A 92 23.05 0.12 -1.64
C GLU A 92 22.48 -0.58 -0.41
N GLY A 93 22.98 -0.28 0.79
CA GLY A 93 22.45 -0.74 2.07
C GLY A 93 21.02 -0.30 2.30
N LEU A 94 20.62 0.85 1.71
CA LEU A 94 19.27 1.41 1.78
C LEU A 94 18.39 0.98 0.59
N SER A 95 18.54 -0.24 0.13
CA SER A 95 17.72 -0.79 -0.95
C SER A 95 17.42 -2.28 -0.76
N VAL A 96 16.30 -2.72 -1.30
CA VAL A 96 15.89 -4.13 -1.36
C VAL A 96 15.39 -4.48 -2.76
N PRO A 97 15.51 -5.74 -3.19
CA PRO A 97 14.87 -6.18 -4.42
C PRO A 97 13.35 -5.97 -4.35
N LEU A 98 12.79 -5.47 -5.44
CA LEU A 98 11.34 -5.42 -5.67
C LEU A 98 11.00 -6.52 -6.68
N SER A 99 10.92 -7.76 -6.23
CA SER A 99 10.59 -8.88 -7.10
C SER A 99 9.10 -8.83 -7.44
N SER A 100 8.79 -8.96 -8.73
CA SER A 100 7.43 -9.18 -9.23
C SER A 100 7.33 -10.64 -9.70
N ILE A 101 6.21 -11.30 -9.43
CA ILE A 101 5.94 -12.68 -9.92
C ILE A 101 5.91 -12.69 -11.46
N THR A 102 5.58 -11.56 -12.09
CA THR A 102 5.45 -11.41 -13.55
C THR A 102 6.73 -11.04 -14.26
N SER A 103 7.80 -10.71 -13.55
CA SER A 103 9.09 -10.33 -14.14
C SER A 103 10.22 -10.74 -13.19
N PRO A 104 10.55 -12.05 -13.11
CA PRO A 104 11.59 -12.53 -12.18
C PRO A 104 12.98 -12.00 -12.51
N ASP A 105 13.26 -11.65 -13.77
CA ASP A 105 14.54 -11.08 -14.22
C ASP A 105 14.60 -9.55 -14.12
N ALA A 106 13.53 -8.88 -13.73
CA ALA A 106 13.54 -7.44 -13.58
C ALA A 106 14.26 -7.07 -12.27
N THR A 107 15.46 -6.55 -12.39
CA THR A 107 16.34 -6.02 -11.31
C THR A 107 15.77 -4.74 -10.70
N LYS A 108 14.45 -4.60 -10.59
CA LYS A 108 13.85 -3.46 -9.90
C LYS A 108 14.17 -3.55 -8.42
N ARG A 109 14.62 -2.43 -7.87
CA ARG A 109 14.88 -2.28 -6.44
C ARG A 109 14.07 -1.14 -5.87
N LEU A 110 13.74 -1.28 -4.61
CA LEU A 110 13.16 -0.23 -3.79
C LEU A 110 14.29 0.45 -3.03
N TYR A 111 14.31 1.77 -3.04
CA TYR A 111 15.33 2.59 -2.41
C TYR A 111 14.73 3.56 -1.41
N LEU A 112 15.46 3.79 -0.31
CA LEU A 112 15.26 4.92 0.58
C LEU A 112 16.41 5.93 0.35
N ASP A 113 16.08 7.19 0.08
CA ASP A 113 17.07 8.26 0.00
C ASP A 113 17.74 8.44 1.37
N PRO A 114 19.07 8.39 1.49
CA PRO A 114 19.78 8.59 2.76
C PRO A 114 19.37 9.86 3.52
N ARG A 115 18.96 10.91 2.80
CA ARG A 115 18.49 12.17 3.41
C ARG A 115 17.15 12.05 4.15
N LEU A 116 16.43 10.94 3.93
CA LEU A 116 15.18 10.66 4.64
C LEU A 116 15.39 9.85 5.93
N LEU A 117 16.59 9.28 6.15
CA LEU A 117 16.90 8.52 7.36
C LEU A 117 16.52 9.27 8.65
N PRO A 118 16.89 10.56 8.84
CA PRO A 118 16.54 11.28 10.06
C PRO A 118 15.02 11.47 10.29
N LEU A 119 14.20 11.22 9.27
CA LEU A 119 12.74 11.30 9.37
C LEU A 119 12.08 9.98 9.78
N VAL A 120 12.76 8.88 9.53
CA VAL A 120 12.19 7.54 9.72
C VAL A 120 12.86 6.76 10.86
N GLU A 121 14.13 7.02 11.13
CA GLU A 121 14.86 6.40 12.26
C GLU A 121 14.27 6.86 13.60
N GLY A 122 13.86 5.90 14.43
CA GLY A 122 13.26 6.18 15.74
C GLY A 122 11.84 6.74 15.68
N ALA A 123 11.28 7.00 14.49
CA ALA A 123 9.94 7.50 14.32
C ALA A 123 8.89 6.36 14.30
N ARG A 124 7.66 6.70 14.64
CA ARG A 124 6.49 5.83 14.47
C ARG A 124 6.04 5.91 13.01
N VAL A 125 6.50 5.00 12.19
CA VAL A 125 6.26 5.01 10.73
C VAL A 125 4.96 4.29 10.40
N ALA A 126 4.07 4.90 9.59
CA ALA A 126 3.03 4.20 8.85
C ALA A 126 3.49 3.96 7.42
N LEU A 127 3.49 2.70 6.96
CA LEU A 127 3.86 2.34 5.59
C LEU A 127 2.60 2.26 4.72
N VAL A 128 2.55 3.01 3.61
CA VAL A 128 1.36 3.16 2.75
C VAL A 128 1.65 2.77 1.31
N ASP A 129 0.73 2.00 0.73
CA ASP A 129 0.66 1.67 -0.70
C ASP A 129 -0.75 1.97 -1.25
N ASP A 130 -0.96 1.88 -2.56
CA ASP A 130 -2.30 2.03 -3.15
C ASP A 130 -3.17 0.78 -2.96
N VAL A 131 -2.66 -0.40 -3.29
CA VAL A 131 -3.38 -1.67 -3.21
C VAL A 131 -2.49 -2.78 -2.63
N ILE A 132 -2.99 -3.46 -1.61
CA ILE A 132 -2.36 -4.69 -1.11
C ILE A 132 -3.14 -5.89 -1.64
N SER A 133 -2.55 -6.62 -2.60
CA SER A 133 -3.14 -7.79 -3.25
C SER A 133 -2.42 -9.08 -2.88
N SER A 134 -1.18 -9.28 -3.36
CA SER A 134 -0.33 -10.41 -2.98
C SER A 134 0.57 -10.12 -1.77
N GLY A 135 0.68 -8.85 -1.38
CA GLY A 135 1.58 -8.41 -0.32
C GLY A 135 3.04 -8.23 -0.75
N THR A 136 3.41 -8.47 -2.02
CA THR A 136 4.82 -8.45 -2.46
C THR A 136 5.47 -7.07 -2.29
N SER A 137 4.83 -6.00 -2.79
CA SER A 137 5.38 -4.64 -2.71
C SER A 137 5.50 -4.17 -1.27
N ILE A 138 4.44 -4.36 -0.49
CA ILE A 138 4.42 -3.92 0.89
C ILE A 138 5.46 -4.68 1.75
N SER A 139 5.68 -5.99 1.49
CA SER A 139 6.73 -6.75 2.17
C SER A 139 8.13 -6.28 1.81
N ALA A 140 8.36 -5.83 0.57
CA ALA A 140 9.63 -5.19 0.21
C ALA A 140 9.83 -3.88 0.98
N GLY A 141 8.79 -3.06 1.12
CA GLY A 141 8.83 -1.84 1.95
C GLY A 141 9.12 -2.12 3.42
N LEU A 142 8.49 -3.15 3.99
CA LEU A 142 8.76 -3.63 5.35
C LEU A 142 10.21 -4.10 5.51
N GLY A 143 10.71 -4.88 4.55
CA GLY A 143 12.09 -5.34 4.53
C GLY A 143 13.10 -4.19 4.42
N LEU A 144 12.78 -3.12 3.68
CA LEU A 144 13.63 -1.94 3.60
C LEU A 144 13.68 -1.18 4.92
N LEU A 145 12.54 -0.99 5.59
CA LEU A 145 12.48 -0.37 6.92
C LEU A 145 13.20 -1.22 7.98
N ALA A 146 13.06 -2.55 7.92
CA ALA A 146 13.75 -3.45 8.84
C ALA A 146 15.28 -3.35 8.72
N ARG A 147 15.84 -3.06 7.53
CA ARG A 147 17.28 -2.85 7.34
C ARG A 147 17.84 -1.67 8.14
N ILE A 148 17.02 -0.70 8.43
CA ILE A 148 17.38 0.47 9.25
C ILE A 148 16.79 0.39 10.68
N GLY A 149 16.40 -0.82 11.11
CA GLY A 149 15.89 -1.04 12.47
C GLY A 149 14.50 -0.46 12.75
N VAL A 150 13.73 -0.11 11.71
CA VAL A 150 12.40 0.48 11.85
C VAL A 150 11.33 -0.58 11.63
N THR A 151 10.47 -0.77 12.63
CA THR A 151 9.22 -1.53 12.51
C THR A 151 8.07 -0.54 12.40
N PRO A 152 7.31 -0.52 11.29
CA PRO A 152 6.15 0.35 11.17
C PRO A 152 5.12 0.09 12.27
N VAL A 153 4.46 1.15 12.73
CA VAL A 153 3.35 1.03 13.70
C VAL A 153 2.05 0.61 13.02
N ALA A 154 1.94 0.86 11.71
CA ALA A 154 0.81 0.43 10.90
C ALA A 154 1.21 0.29 9.42
N VAL A 155 0.42 -0.50 8.70
CA VAL A 155 0.46 -0.66 7.24
C VAL A 155 -0.89 -0.24 6.69
N GLY A 156 -0.91 0.65 5.71
CA GLY A 156 -2.14 1.20 5.13
C GLY A 156 -2.19 1.10 3.61
N CYS A 157 -3.41 0.99 3.06
CA CYS A 157 -3.63 1.11 1.63
C CYS A 157 -5.04 1.64 1.31
N ALA A 158 -5.27 2.07 0.07
CA ALA A 158 -6.62 2.40 -0.37
C ALA A 158 -7.49 1.13 -0.42
N MET A 159 -6.99 0.03 -0.99
CA MET A 159 -7.76 -1.21 -1.14
C MET A 159 -7.00 -2.43 -0.65
N LEU A 160 -7.56 -3.13 0.34
CA LEU A 160 -7.17 -4.51 0.66
C LEU A 160 -7.89 -5.45 -0.31
N GLN A 161 -7.14 -5.98 -1.27
CA GLN A 161 -7.70 -6.82 -2.33
C GLN A 161 -7.54 -8.31 -1.98
N THR A 162 -8.65 -9.01 -1.82
CA THR A 162 -8.71 -10.40 -1.38
C THR A 162 -8.07 -10.63 -0.01
N GLU A 163 -7.76 -11.89 0.34
CA GLU A 163 -7.06 -12.25 1.59
C GLU A 163 -5.68 -12.89 1.32
N ARG A 164 -5.23 -12.94 0.04
CA ARG A 164 -3.98 -13.61 -0.36
C ARG A 164 -2.72 -12.97 0.20
N TRP A 165 -2.78 -11.73 0.61
CA TRP A 165 -1.67 -10.98 1.22
C TRP A 165 -1.37 -11.41 2.66
N ARG A 166 -2.35 -11.97 3.39
CA ARG A 166 -2.24 -12.24 4.83
C ARG A 166 -1.05 -13.11 5.21
N PRO A 167 -0.82 -14.30 4.58
CA PRO A 167 0.31 -15.14 4.97
C PRO A 167 1.65 -14.40 4.83
N ARG A 168 1.83 -13.68 3.73
CA ARG A 168 3.06 -12.93 3.47
C ARG A 168 3.28 -11.78 4.44
N LEU A 169 2.23 -11.06 4.80
CA LEU A 169 2.35 -9.99 5.77
C LEU A 169 2.55 -10.53 7.20
N ALA A 170 1.96 -11.66 7.54
CA ALA A 170 2.21 -12.30 8.82
C ALA A 170 3.69 -12.68 9.04
N GLU A 171 4.41 -12.99 7.95
CA GLU A 171 5.85 -13.24 8.00
C GLU A 171 6.70 -11.96 7.99
N ALA A 172 6.24 -10.92 7.26
CA ALA A 172 7.04 -9.73 7.01
C ALA A 172 6.80 -8.58 8.00
N PHE A 173 5.63 -8.52 8.62
CA PHE A 173 5.21 -7.46 9.51
C PHE A 173 5.17 -7.93 10.97
N ALA A 174 6.06 -7.39 11.79
CA ALA A 174 6.14 -7.75 13.22
C ALA A 174 5.04 -7.08 14.08
N GLY A 175 4.22 -6.19 13.51
CA GLY A 175 3.10 -5.56 14.21
C GLY A 175 1.86 -6.46 14.24
N PRO A 176 0.84 -6.06 14.99
CA PRO A 176 -0.39 -6.84 15.13
C PRO A 176 -1.21 -6.79 13.83
N PRO A 177 -1.97 -7.88 13.49
CA PRO A 177 -2.74 -7.95 12.25
C PRO A 177 -3.75 -6.81 12.05
N GLU A 178 -4.31 -6.27 13.12
CA GLU A 178 -5.24 -5.14 13.12
C GLU A 178 -4.59 -3.81 12.70
N ALA A 179 -3.26 -3.73 12.73
CA ALA A 179 -2.51 -2.58 12.23
C ALA A 179 -2.33 -2.60 10.69
N VAL A 180 -2.85 -3.63 10.01
CA VAL A 180 -2.97 -3.65 8.55
C VAL A 180 -4.36 -3.17 8.16
N VAL A 181 -4.45 -1.94 7.66
CA VAL A 181 -5.71 -1.26 7.39
C VAL A 181 -5.86 -0.85 5.92
N GLY A 182 -7.09 -0.89 5.42
CA GLY A 182 -7.44 -0.38 4.10
C GLY A 182 -8.56 0.64 4.21
N ALA A 183 -8.62 1.64 3.32
CA ALA A 183 -9.80 2.50 3.24
C ALA A 183 -11.06 1.66 2.97
N PHE A 184 -10.93 0.64 2.13
CA PHE A 184 -11.97 -0.38 1.94
C PHE A 184 -11.36 -1.76 1.62
N ARG A 185 -12.21 -2.79 1.60
CA ARG A 185 -11.85 -4.16 1.19
C ARG A 185 -12.56 -4.52 -0.10
N SER A 186 -11.92 -5.37 -0.91
CA SER A 186 -12.49 -5.94 -2.12
C SER A 186 -12.30 -7.46 -2.09
N PRO A 187 -13.39 -8.24 -2.15
CA PRO A 187 -13.30 -9.69 -2.14
C PRO A 187 -12.76 -10.25 -3.47
N LEU A 188 -12.41 -11.53 -3.47
CA LEU A 188 -12.33 -12.30 -4.69
C LEU A 188 -13.76 -12.46 -5.23
N LEU A 189 -13.91 -12.37 -6.55
CA LEU A 189 -15.20 -12.53 -7.21
C LEU A 189 -15.25 -13.86 -7.98
N ALA A 190 -16.37 -14.54 -7.91
CA ALA A 190 -16.66 -15.74 -8.70
C ALA A 190 -17.70 -15.43 -9.78
N ARG A 191 -17.63 -16.15 -10.90
CA ARG A 191 -18.60 -16.02 -11.98
C ARG A 191 -19.99 -16.43 -11.49
N ASP A 192 -21.01 -15.64 -11.80
CA ASP A 192 -22.42 -15.92 -11.49
C ASP A 192 -23.29 -15.52 -12.67
N GLY A 193 -23.66 -16.47 -13.50
CA GLY A 193 -24.35 -16.20 -14.77
C GLY A 193 -23.55 -15.24 -15.65
N GLU A 194 -24.16 -14.11 -16.02
CA GLU A 194 -23.48 -13.04 -16.76
C GLU A 194 -22.75 -12.03 -15.86
N GLY A 195 -22.88 -12.17 -14.53
CA GLY A 195 -22.34 -11.26 -13.53
C GLY A 195 -21.23 -11.86 -12.67
N TRP A 196 -20.99 -11.19 -11.56
CA TRP A 196 -19.97 -11.53 -10.55
C TRP A 196 -20.57 -11.40 -9.15
N ARG A 197 -20.30 -12.35 -8.28
CA ARG A 197 -20.61 -12.31 -6.85
C ARG A 197 -19.33 -12.50 -6.03
N GLU A 198 -19.38 -12.23 -4.75
CA GLU A 198 -18.31 -12.59 -3.81
C GLU A 198 -18.09 -14.11 -3.82
N ALA A 199 -16.83 -14.55 -3.87
CA ALA A 199 -16.44 -15.96 -3.97
C ALA A 199 -16.56 -16.67 -2.62
#